data_8281a87460a6852c830e9b9dd112a528
#
_entry.id   8281a87460a6852c830e9b9dd112a528
#
_cell.length_a   1.000
_cell.length_b   1.000
_cell.length_c   1.000
_cell.angle_alpha   90.00
_cell.angle_beta   90.00
_cell.angle_gamma   90.00
#
_symmetry.space_group_name_H-M   'P 1'
#
loop_
_entity.id
_entity.type
_entity.pdbx_description
1 polymer ?
#
loop_
_entity_poly.entity_id
_entity_poly.type
_entity_poly.pdbx_seq_one_letter_code
_entity_poly.pdbx_strand_id
1 'polypeptide(L)'
;MRTTFNMKYSQSLDSILSTQDKLQTASLMLNNQTKILTAADDPSGAARAIGLESNIQQTNQYQSNNTAARNSLELQETVHDSIRNAMDRARVLTLSLGNGTYDENDRKAIGEQLGNIRDELFDLMNRRDELGGYLFSGFQDQTQPYSLNSATGKYEFNGDEGQKSIQLSLSIS
;
A
#
# COMPACT_ATOMS: atom_id res chain seq x y z
N MET A 1 -53.32 36.32 44.68
CA MET A 1 -53.48 34.84 44.52
C MET A 1 -53.47 34.32 43.07
N ARG A 2 -53.97 35.06 42.10
CA ARG A 2 -53.97 34.64 40.68
C ARG A 2 -52.57 34.55 40.05
N THR A 3 -51.67 35.46 40.40
CA THR A 3 -50.27 35.47 39.90
C THR A 3 -49.44 34.29 40.37
N THR A 4 -49.66 33.83 41.58
CA THR A 4 -48.96 32.67 42.20
C THR A 4 -49.41 31.35 41.56
N PHE A 5 -50.64 31.23 41.10
CA PHE A 5 -51.11 30.02 40.44
C PHE A 5 -50.55 29.89 39.01
N ASN A 6 -50.60 31.01 38.25
CA ASN A 6 -50.01 31.02 36.90
C ASN A 6 -48.49 30.78 36.96
N MET A 7 -47.82 31.31 37.94
CA MET A 7 -46.38 31.10 38.12
C MET A 7 -46.03 29.63 38.47
N LYS A 8 -46.83 28.98 39.31
CA LYS A 8 -46.67 27.53 39.61
C LYS A 8 -46.97 26.66 38.40
N TYR A 9 -47.99 27.04 37.62
CA TYR A 9 -48.33 26.30 36.41
C TYR A 9 -47.24 26.40 35.35
N SER A 10 -46.70 27.61 35.08
CA SER A 10 -45.60 27.79 34.14
C SER A 10 -44.34 27.06 34.63
N GLN A 11 -44.03 27.09 35.90
CA GLN A 11 -42.88 26.36 36.50
C GLN A 11 -43.04 24.85 36.36
N SER A 12 -44.26 24.31 36.51
CA SER A 12 -44.54 22.88 36.29
C SER A 12 -44.40 22.51 34.81
N LEU A 13 -44.89 23.35 33.89
CA LEU A 13 -44.69 23.13 32.45
C LEU A 13 -43.24 23.14 32.07
N ASP A 14 -42.45 24.09 32.52
CA ASP A 14 -41.02 24.19 32.25
C ASP A 14 -40.27 22.94 32.79
N SER A 15 -40.68 22.44 33.96
CA SER A 15 -40.09 21.22 34.55
C SER A 15 -40.43 19.98 33.72
N ILE A 16 -41.67 19.88 33.21
CA ILE A 16 -42.11 18.75 32.36
C ILE A 16 -41.35 18.80 31.02
N LEU A 17 -41.25 19.94 30.36
CA LEU A 17 -40.54 20.15 29.10
C LEU A 17 -39.05 19.81 29.28
N SER A 18 -38.40 20.30 30.35
CA SER A 18 -37.00 19.99 30.66
C SER A 18 -36.77 18.50 30.89
N THR A 19 -37.74 17.82 31.52
CA THR A 19 -37.62 16.35 31.75
C THR A 19 -37.80 15.58 30.45
N GLN A 20 -38.68 16.04 29.58
CA GLN A 20 -38.90 15.46 28.27
C GLN A 20 -37.67 15.60 27.37
N ASP A 21 -37.01 16.76 27.35
CA ASP A 21 -35.79 17.02 26.62
C ASP A 21 -34.63 16.08 27.12
N LYS A 22 -34.50 15.94 28.44
CA LYS A 22 -33.52 15.03 29.04
C LYS A 22 -33.77 13.58 28.65
N LEU A 23 -35.03 13.15 28.62
CA LEU A 23 -35.42 11.80 28.25
C LEU A 23 -35.14 11.53 26.76
N GLN A 24 -35.42 12.51 25.91
CA GLN A 24 -35.10 12.44 24.49
C GLN A 24 -33.59 12.37 24.25
N THR A 25 -32.81 13.21 24.91
CA THR A 25 -31.34 13.20 24.83
C THR A 25 -30.78 11.85 25.30
N ALA A 26 -31.24 11.33 26.44
CA ALA A 26 -30.84 10.02 26.94
C ALA A 26 -31.19 8.87 25.98
N SER A 27 -32.37 8.97 25.34
CA SER A 27 -32.79 7.99 24.31
C SER A 27 -31.89 8.04 23.07
N LEU A 28 -31.49 9.24 22.63
CA LEU A 28 -30.55 9.41 21.52
C LEU A 28 -29.17 8.86 21.85
N MET A 29 -28.66 9.15 23.08
CA MET A 29 -27.39 8.59 23.55
C MET A 29 -27.40 7.08 23.58
N LEU A 30 -28.50 6.45 24.01
CA LEU A 30 -28.66 5.01 24.03
C LEU A 30 -28.75 4.41 22.64
N ASN A 31 -29.53 5.00 21.75
CA ASN A 31 -29.69 4.54 20.38
C ASN A 31 -28.40 4.62 19.59
N ASN A 32 -27.63 5.70 19.77
CA ASN A 32 -26.36 5.89 19.09
C ASN A 32 -25.17 5.22 19.81
N GLN A 33 -25.41 4.67 21.01
CA GLN A 33 -24.37 4.10 21.89
C GLN A 33 -23.21 5.08 22.14
N THR A 34 -23.48 6.37 22.15
CA THR A 34 -22.50 7.45 22.36
C THR A 34 -22.86 8.28 23.58
N LYS A 35 -21.86 8.63 24.38
CA LYS A 35 -22.01 9.49 25.55
C LYS A 35 -22.08 10.99 25.17
N ILE A 36 -21.44 11.35 24.07
CA ILE A 36 -21.33 12.72 23.58
C ILE A 36 -22.08 12.78 22.26
N LEU A 37 -23.17 13.56 22.19
CA LEU A 37 -23.94 13.78 20.97
C LEU A 37 -23.42 15.00 20.22
N THR A 38 -23.05 16.05 20.94
CA THR A 38 -22.54 17.30 20.36
C THR A 38 -21.27 17.73 21.10
N ALA A 39 -20.40 18.48 20.42
CA ALA A 39 -19.20 19.07 21.04
C ALA A 39 -19.53 20.03 22.18
N ALA A 40 -20.79 20.52 22.27
CA ALA A 40 -21.26 21.37 23.34
C ALA A 40 -21.50 20.61 24.65
N ASP A 41 -21.80 19.30 24.59
CA ASP A 41 -22.11 18.48 25.78
C ASP A 41 -20.85 18.20 26.61
N ASP A 42 -19.72 17.91 25.94
CA ASP A 42 -18.41 17.74 26.56
C ASP A 42 -17.30 18.15 25.57
N PRO A 43 -16.91 19.44 25.57
CA PRO A 43 -15.87 19.93 24.66
C PRO A 43 -14.52 19.22 24.82
N SER A 44 -14.19 18.83 26.06
CA SER A 44 -12.91 18.15 26.34
C SER A 44 -12.92 16.69 25.86
N GLY A 45 -14.02 16.00 26.04
CA GLY A 45 -14.25 14.66 25.52
C GLY A 45 -14.29 14.63 24.00
N ALA A 46 -14.99 15.61 23.39
CA ALA A 46 -15.05 15.74 21.93
C ALA A 46 -13.64 15.99 21.33
N ALA A 47 -12.85 16.88 21.92
CA ALA A 47 -11.49 17.15 21.47
C ALA A 47 -10.59 15.89 21.58
N ARG A 48 -10.72 15.11 22.65
CA ARG A 48 -10.00 13.84 22.79
C ARG A 48 -10.46 12.80 21.76
N ALA A 49 -11.77 12.71 21.51
CA ALA A 49 -12.33 11.79 20.51
C ALA A 49 -11.79 12.10 19.11
N ILE A 50 -11.75 13.38 18.71
CA ILE A 50 -11.16 13.82 17.44
C ILE A 50 -9.66 13.46 17.39
N GLY A 51 -8.91 13.68 18.45
CA GLY A 51 -7.49 13.31 18.51
C GLY A 51 -7.27 11.80 18.38
N LEU A 52 -8.09 10.99 19.04
CA LEU A 52 -8.03 9.53 18.92
C LEU A 52 -8.44 9.05 17.53
N GLU A 53 -9.48 9.64 16.93
CA GLU A 53 -9.90 9.35 15.56
C GLU A 53 -8.78 9.63 14.56
N SER A 54 -8.12 10.77 14.68
CA SER A 54 -6.95 11.11 13.87
C SER A 54 -5.82 10.09 14.02
N ASN A 55 -5.53 9.64 15.25
CA ASN A 55 -4.52 8.61 15.50
C ASN A 55 -4.91 7.24 14.91
N ILE A 56 -6.20 6.88 14.98
CA ILE A 56 -6.72 5.65 14.37
C ILE A 56 -6.57 5.71 12.85
N GLN A 57 -6.97 6.82 12.22
CA GLN A 57 -6.82 7.01 10.78
C GLN A 57 -5.36 6.91 10.34
N GLN A 58 -4.45 7.55 11.07
CA GLN A 58 -3.02 7.48 10.81
C GLN A 58 -2.47 6.05 10.97
N THR A 59 -2.90 5.34 12.01
CA THR A 59 -2.50 3.95 12.24
C THR A 59 -3.02 3.03 11.12
N ASN A 60 -4.26 3.21 10.69
CA ASN A 60 -4.83 2.49 9.57
C ASN A 60 -4.07 2.76 8.26
N GLN A 61 -3.63 4.02 8.04
CA GLN A 61 -2.78 4.36 6.90
C GLN A 61 -1.44 3.63 6.95
N TYR A 62 -0.79 3.60 8.12
CA TYR A 62 0.46 2.84 8.29
C TYR A 62 0.26 1.35 8.06
N GLN A 63 -0.85 0.78 8.52
CA GLN A 63 -1.17 -0.62 8.29
C GLN A 63 -1.37 -0.92 6.79
N SER A 64 -2.05 -0.04 6.08
CA SER A 64 -2.20 -0.13 4.61
C SER A 64 -0.85 -0.03 3.90
N ASN A 65 -0.01 0.94 4.30
CA ASN A 65 1.33 1.11 3.76
C ASN A 65 2.21 -0.14 4.00
N ASN A 66 2.14 -0.72 5.21
CA ASN A 66 2.85 -1.96 5.54
C ASN A 66 2.44 -3.12 4.65
N THR A 67 1.13 -3.26 4.40
CA THR A 67 0.62 -4.31 3.51
C THR A 67 1.10 -4.10 2.08
N ALA A 68 1.02 -2.89 1.56
CA ALA A 68 1.51 -2.54 0.23
C ALA A 68 3.02 -2.77 0.08
N ALA A 69 3.81 -2.35 1.09
CA ALA A 69 5.26 -2.57 1.11
C ALA A 69 5.61 -4.06 1.10
N ARG A 70 4.92 -4.86 1.92
CA ARG A 70 5.13 -6.30 1.98
C ARG A 70 4.84 -6.97 0.63
N ASN A 71 3.69 -6.67 0.02
CA ASN A 71 3.32 -7.24 -1.28
C ASN A 71 4.35 -6.87 -2.36
N SER A 72 4.82 -5.62 -2.36
CA SER A 72 5.85 -5.17 -3.31
C SER A 72 7.18 -5.91 -3.10
N LEU A 73 7.61 -6.10 -1.84
CA LEU A 73 8.84 -6.82 -1.52
C LEU A 73 8.75 -8.31 -1.85
N GLU A 74 7.62 -8.96 -1.56
CA GLU A 74 7.38 -10.37 -1.91
C GLU A 74 7.41 -10.59 -3.43
N LEU A 75 6.84 -9.65 -4.20
CA LEU A 75 6.92 -9.69 -5.65
C LEU A 75 8.37 -9.51 -6.14
N GLN A 76 9.11 -8.55 -5.57
CA GLN A 76 10.52 -8.34 -5.89
C GLN A 76 11.37 -9.57 -5.57
N GLU A 77 11.17 -10.19 -4.40
CA GLU A 77 11.86 -11.42 -4.01
C GLU A 77 11.61 -12.55 -5.03
N THR A 78 10.34 -12.75 -5.41
CA THR A 78 9.97 -13.76 -6.41
C THR A 78 10.65 -13.53 -7.76
N VAL A 79 10.71 -12.26 -8.21
CA VAL A 79 11.38 -11.90 -9.46
C VAL A 79 12.89 -12.08 -9.34
N HIS A 80 13.50 -11.69 -8.22
CA HIS A 80 14.94 -11.90 -7.99
C HIS A 80 15.32 -13.38 -7.97
N ASP A 81 14.51 -14.24 -7.35
CA ASP A 81 14.72 -15.69 -7.37
C ASP A 81 14.59 -16.26 -8.79
N SER A 82 13.65 -15.77 -9.57
CA SER A 82 13.50 -16.16 -10.97
C SER A 82 14.73 -15.75 -11.81
N ILE A 83 15.22 -14.53 -11.63
CA ILE A 83 16.44 -14.02 -12.27
C ILE A 83 17.65 -14.90 -11.89
N ARG A 84 17.80 -15.20 -10.59
CA ARG A 84 18.88 -16.06 -10.10
C ARG A 84 18.86 -17.45 -10.75
N ASN A 85 17.68 -18.08 -10.78
CA ASN A 85 17.49 -19.39 -11.40
C ASN A 85 17.79 -19.37 -12.92
N ALA A 86 17.40 -18.31 -13.63
CA ALA A 86 17.71 -18.11 -15.04
C ALA A 86 19.21 -17.95 -15.27
N MET A 87 19.88 -17.16 -14.42
CA MET A 87 21.35 -16.98 -14.47
C MET A 87 22.11 -18.27 -14.16
N ASP A 88 21.66 -19.07 -13.19
CA ASP A 88 22.28 -20.36 -12.86
C ASP A 88 22.14 -21.35 -14.04
N ARG A 89 20.99 -21.40 -14.70
CA ARG A 89 20.80 -22.19 -15.94
C ARG A 89 21.72 -21.72 -17.06
N ALA A 90 21.83 -20.41 -17.27
CA ALA A 90 22.75 -19.86 -18.28
C ALA A 90 24.19 -20.22 -17.98
N ARG A 91 24.60 -20.16 -16.69
CA ARG A 91 25.94 -20.54 -16.25
C ARG A 91 26.23 -22.00 -16.55
N VAL A 92 25.32 -22.92 -16.21
CA VAL A 92 25.47 -24.36 -16.49
C VAL A 92 25.61 -24.62 -17.99
N LEU A 93 24.75 -23.99 -18.82
CA LEU A 93 24.83 -24.12 -20.28
C LEU A 93 26.17 -23.58 -20.84
N THR A 94 26.63 -22.45 -20.31
CA THR A 94 27.92 -21.85 -20.73
C THR A 94 29.09 -22.74 -20.35
N LEU A 95 29.09 -23.34 -19.15
CA LEU A 95 30.11 -24.30 -18.74
C LEU A 95 30.11 -25.57 -19.61
N SER A 96 28.91 -26.02 -20.02
CA SER A 96 28.79 -27.19 -20.90
C SER A 96 29.39 -26.93 -22.28
N LEU A 97 29.29 -25.70 -22.82
CA LEU A 97 29.92 -25.31 -24.08
C LEU A 97 31.44 -25.48 -24.12
N GLY A 98 32.07 -25.40 -22.95
CA GLY A 98 33.55 -25.66 -22.78
C GLY A 98 33.92 -27.12 -22.95
N ASN A 99 32.95 -28.04 -22.99
CA ASN A 99 33.23 -29.47 -23.16
C ASN A 99 33.47 -29.79 -24.64
N GLY A 100 34.62 -30.31 -24.97
CA GLY A 100 35.06 -30.62 -26.34
C GLY A 100 34.29 -31.75 -27.04
N THR A 101 33.32 -32.37 -26.37
CA THR A 101 32.49 -33.47 -26.93
C THR A 101 31.28 -32.98 -27.75
N TYR A 102 30.91 -31.72 -27.64
CA TYR A 102 29.76 -31.15 -28.35
C TYR A 102 30.08 -30.86 -29.86
N ASP A 103 29.20 -31.29 -30.72
CA ASP A 103 29.28 -30.97 -32.14
C ASP A 103 28.69 -29.55 -32.44
N GLU A 104 28.67 -29.19 -33.71
CA GLU A 104 28.19 -27.87 -34.13
C GLU A 104 26.68 -27.70 -33.90
N ASN A 105 25.89 -28.78 -34.05
CA ASN A 105 24.44 -28.77 -33.83
C ASN A 105 24.11 -28.62 -32.34
N ASP A 106 24.85 -29.31 -31.48
CA ASP A 106 24.72 -29.19 -30.02
C ASP A 106 25.03 -27.78 -29.54
N ARG A 107 26.11 -27.18 -30.06
CA ARG A 107 26.49 -25.79 -29.74
C ARG A 107 25.41 -24.79 -30.20
N LYS A 108 24.80 -25.02 -31.38
CA LYS A 108 23.70 -24.20 -31.88
C LYS A 108 22.47 -24.31 -30.97
N ALA A 109 22.09 -25.54 -30.58
CA ALA A 109 21.00 -25.78 -29.67
C ALA A 109 21.20 -25.11 -28.29
N ILE A 110 22.42 -25.15 -27.75
CA ILE A 110 22.76 -24.43 -26.51
C ILE A 110 22.70 -22.91 -26.72
N GLY A 111 23.13 -22.40 -27.88
CA GLY A 111 23.01 -20.99 -28.24
C GLY A 111 21.56 -20.51 -28.27
N GLU A 112 20.65 -21.31 -28.83
CA GLU A 112 19.21 -21.03 -28.82
C GLU A 112 18.62 -21.03 -27.41
N GLN A 113 19.03 -21.98 -26.55
CA GLN A 113 18.62 -22.01 -25.15
C GLN A 113 19.11 -20.78 -24.38
N LEU A 114 20.36 -20.35 -24.58
CA LEU A 114 20.89 -19.11 -24.00
C LEU A 114 20.13 -17.87 -24.50
N GLY A 115 19.71 -17.86 -25.77
CA GLY A 115 18.84 -16.84 -26.33
C GLY A 115 17.49 -16.75 -25.60
N ASN A 116 16.86 -17.90 -25.36
CA ASN A 116 15.60 -17.96 -24.63
C ASN A 116 15.75 -17.49 -23.18
N ILE A 117 16.86 -17.87 -22.50
CA ILE A 117 17.14 -17.39 -21.13
C ILE A 117 17.38 -15.86 -21.10
N ARG A 118 18.07 -15.32 -22.10
CA ARG A 118 18.25 -13.87 -22.24
C ARG A 118 16.90 -13.15 -22.36
N ASP A 119 16.00 -13.67 -23.18
CA ASP A 119 14.67 -13.07 -23.39
C ASP A 119 13.82 -13.20 -22.11
N GLU A 120 13.89 -14.33 -21.40
CA GLU A 120 13.28 -14.51 -20.08
C GLU A 120 13.82 -13.48 -19.06
N LEU A 121 15.13 -13.27 -19.01
CA LEU A 121 15.75 -12.26 -18.14
C LEU A 121 15.28 -10.85 -18.50
N PHE A 122 15.17 -10.54 -19.78
CA PHE A 122 14.69 -9.24 -20.23
C PHE A 122 13.25 -8.99 -19.79
N ASP A 123 12.37 -9.99 -19.89
CA ASP A 123 10.99 -9.91 -19.40
C ASP A 123 10.91 -9.76 -17.89
N LEU A 124 11.73 -10.51 -17.13
CA LEU A 124 11.80 -10.40 -15.66
C LEU A 124 12.29 -9.02 -15.21
N MET A 125 13.30 -8.46 -15.88
CA MET A 125 13.84 -7.14 -15.57
C MET A 125 12.88 -5.99 -15.96
N ASN A 126 11.91 -6.25 -16.83
CA ASN A 126 10.83 -5.34 -17.22
C ASN A 126 9.49 -5.70 -16.54
N ARG A 127 9.53 -6.44 -15.42
CA ARG A 127 8.32 -6.84 -14.70
C ARG A 127 7.61 -5.64 -14.10
N ARG A 128 6.26 -5.65 -14.19
CA ARG A 128 5.39 -4.64 -13.59
C ARG A 128 4.78 -5.15 -12.28
N ASP A 129 4.49 -4.22 -11.39
CA ASP A 129 3.71 -4.46 -10.18
C ASP A 129 2.20 -4.49 -10.47
N GLU A 130 1.40 -4.71 -9.44
CA GLU A 130 -0.08 -4.76 -9.54
C GLU A 130 -0.69 -3.40 -9.94
N LEU A 131 0.01 -2.29 -9.71
CA LEU A 131 -0.40 -0.94 -10.07
C LEU A 131 0.02 -0.57 -11.49
N GLY A 132 0.73 -1.47 -12.19
CA GLY A 132 1.20 -1.28 -13.56
C GLY A 132 2.53 -0.54 -13.67
N GLY A 133 3.16 -0.20 -12.55
CA GLY A 133 4.51 0.39 -12.52
C GLY A 133 5.61 -0.65 -12.70
N TYR A 134 6.74 -0.26 -13.27
CA TYR A 134 7.90 -1.14 -13.39
C TYR A 134 8.64 -1.28 -12.06
N LEU A 135 9.05 -2.51 -11.71
CA LEU A 135 9.71 -2.80 -10.43
C LEU A 135 11.12 -2.20 -10.34
N PHE A 136 11.83 -2.13 -11.47
CA PHE A 136 13.27 -1.79 -11.52
C PHE A 136 13.56 -0.44 -12.21
N SER A 137 12.57 0.45 -12.30
CA SER A 137 12.71 1.76 -12.97
C SER A 137 13.04 2.92 -12.02
N GLY A 138 13.15 2.67 -10.72
CA GLY A 138 13.36 3.73 -9.72
C GLY A 138 12.09 4.57 -9.50
N PHE A 139 12.21 5.91 -9.58
CA PHE A 139 11.06 6.82 -9.51
C PHE A 139 10.26 6.89 -10.82
N GLN A 140 10.85 6.49 -11.94
CA GLN A 140 10.21 6.52 -13.25
C GLN A 140 9.39 5.26 -13.53
N ASP A 141 8.44 4.97 -12.66
CA ASP A 141 7.67 3.71 -12.66
C ASP A 141 6.87 3.44 -13.94
N GLN A 142 6.60 4.47 -14.75
CA GLN A 142 5.95 4.33 -16.05
C GLN A 142 6.92 4.12 -17.22
N THR A 143 8.24 4.27 -16.98
CA THR A 143 9.27 4.09 -18.00
C THR A 143 9.81 2.67 -17.96
N GLN A 144 9.84 1.99 -19.12
CA GLN A 144 10.43 0.66 -19.23
C GLN A 144 11.92 0.72 -18.88
N PRO A 145 12.35 -0.01 -17.82
CA PRO A 145 13.72 0.11 -17.33
C PRO A 145 14.77 -0.38 -18.33
N TYR A 146 14.50 -1.46 -19.04
CA TYR A 146 15.44 -2.02 -20.02
C TYR A 146 14.84 -2.06 -21.40
N SER A 147 15.56 -1.53 -22.38
CA SER A 147 15.17 -1.59 -23.80
C SER A 147 16.33 -2.08 -24.67
N LEU A 148 15.99 -2.73 -25.78
CA LEU A 148 16.98 -3.13 -26.76
C LEU A 148 17.18 -1.99 -27.78
N ASN A 149 18.38 -1.44 -27.84
CA ASN A 149 18.73 -0.47 -28.85
C ASN A 149 18.96 -1.19 -30.19
N SER A 150 18.03 -1.03 -31.12
CA SER A 150 18.07 -1.70 -32.44
C SER A 150 19.28 -1.30 -33.31
N ALA A 151 19.87 -0.13 -33.07
CA ALA A 151 21.02 0.35 -33.83
C ALA A 151 22.33 -0.29 -33.36
N THR A 152 22.45 -0.54 -32.04
CA THR A 152 23.69 -1.07 -31.42
C THR A 152 23.58 -2.54 -31.05
N GLY A 153 22.36 -3.12 -31.01
CA GLY A 153 22.10 -4.48 -30.51
C GLY A 153 22.36 -4.65 -29.03
N LYS A 154 22.47 -3.55 -28.26
CA LYS A 154 22.75 -3.58 -26.82
C LYS A 154 21.49 -3.25 -26.03
N TYR A 155 21.41 -3.82 -24.82
CA TYR A 155 20.39 -3.45 -23.85
C TYR A 155 20.83 -2.18 -23.09
N GLU A 156 19.93 -1.24 -22.99
CA GLU A 156 20.14 0.06 -22.34
C GLU A 156 19.19 0.18 -21.16
N PHE A 157 19.70 0.75 -20.06
CA PHE A 157 18.90 1.07 -18.88
C PHE A 157 18.37 2.50 -19.00
N ASN A 158 17.04 2.66 -18.90
CA ASN A 158 16.34 3.94 -19.04
C ASN A 158 15.66 4.39 -17.74
N GLY A 159 15.83 3.64 -16.65
CA GLY A 159 15.33 4.01 -15.33
C GLY A 159 16.23 5.02 -14.64
N ASP A 160 15.92 5.32 -13.39
CA ASP A 160 16.76 6.12 -12.51
C ASP A 160 17.20 5.30 -11.27
N GLU A 161 18.12 5.86 -10.47
CA GLU A 161 18.62 5.25 -9.23
C GLU A 161 17.78 5.63 -8.00
N GLY A 162 16.56 6.11 -8.20
CA GLY A 162 15.67 6.57 -7.14
C GLY A 162 15.26 5.42 -6.22
N GLN A 163 15.26 5.69 -4.91
CA GLN A 163 14.82 4.75 -3.89
C GLN A 163 13.44 5.15 -3.39
N LYS A 164 12.41 4.33 -3.65
CA LYS A 164 11.07 4.54 -3.14
C LYS A 164 11.05 4.28 -1.62
N SER A 165 10.55 5.24 -0.85
CA SER A 165 10.34 5.07 0.59
C SER A 165 8.85 5.11 0.90
N ILE A 166 8.42 4.25 1.81
CA ILE A 166 7.04 4.15 2.29
C ILE A 166 7.04 4.36 3.79
N GLN A 167 6.31 5.36 4.28
CA GLN A 167 6.22 5.61 5.70
C GLN A 167 5.40 4.53 6.40
N LEU A 168 6.05 3.78 7.30
CA LEU A 168 5.47 2.63 8.01
C LEU A 168 5.05 2.97 9.45
N SER A 169 5.62 4.05 10.01
CA SER A 169 5.28 4.58 11.34
C SER A 169 5.69 6.05 11.44
N LEU A 170 5.45 6.69 12.60
CA LEU A 170 5.90 8.06 12.86
C LEU A 170 7.42 8.24 12.78
N SER A 171 8.20 7.18 13.01
CA SER A 171 9.67 7.22 13.11
C SER A 171 10.39 6.35 12.09
N ILE A 172 9.67 5.60 11.24
CA ILE A 172 10.24 4.63 10.30
C ILE A 172 9.62 4.87 8.91
N SER A 173 10.45 5.09 7.94
CA SER A 173 10.12 5.21 6.52
C SER A 173 10.93 4.24 5.66
#